data_cf9314df7241ed9a66502ea88c32844e
#
_entry.id   cf9314df7241ed9a66502ea88c32844e
#
_cell.length_a   1.000
_cell.length_b   1.000
_cell.length_c   1.000
_cell.angle_alpha   90.00
_cell.angle_beta   90.00
_cell.angle_gamma   90.00
#
_symmetry.space_group_name_H-M   'P 1'
#
loop_
_entity.id
_entity.type
_entity.pdbx_description
1 polymer ?
#
loop_
_entity_poly.entity_id
_entity_poly.type
_entity_poly.pdbx_seq_one_letter_code
_entity_poly.pdbx_strand_id
1 'polypeptide(L)'
;METGFLKKLINIIVTKNDEYMSDKSDEELVNLYTKTGNENAFNEIVSRYANKIYGFALRITRNSSDAEEVFQEVFLTLTKKLDTFRGESKFSSWLYRVTVNASYMYLRSQKKHESNISLENYYPYDEKGTLMGRVMAKDWSSRPDIIIFSNEALKIIDKSINELPESYRTVFHLRDVEGLLNEEVADILEISIPAVKSRLHRARLFLRDRLSDYFHEWRR
;
A
#
# COMPACT_ATOMS: atom_id res chain seq x y z
N MET A 1 7.92 18.24 10.86
CA MET A 1 6.76 19.04 11.34
C MET A 1 5.51 18.25 10.95
N GLU A 2 5.00 17.55 11.95
CA GLU A 2 3.99 16.51 11.75
C GLU A 2 2.61 17.13 11.53
N THR A 3 1.97 16.71 10.46
CA THR A 3 0.63 16.10 10.50
C THR A 3 -0.40 16.75 11.47
N GLY A 4 -0.34 18.07 11.65
CA GLY A 4 -1.25 18.75 12.59
C GLY A 4 -2.72 18.65 12.17
N PHE A 5 -3.00 18.62 10.87
CA PHE A 5 -4.35 18.53 10.33
C PHE A 5 -4.92 17.11 10.47
N LEU A 6 -4.16 16.10 10.11
CA LEU A 6 -4.56 14.69 10.22
C LEU A 6 -4.80 14.28 11.67
N LYS A 7 -3.87 14.65 12.60
CA LYS A 7 -4.07 14.43 14.05
C LYS A 7 -5.28 15.15 14.58
N LYS A 8 -5.55 16.38 14.12
CA LYS A 8 -6.77 17.12 14.51
C LYS A 8 -8.03 16.45 13.97
N LEU A 9 -8.01 16.01 12.70
CA LEU A 9 -9.16 15.36 12.07
C LEU A 9 -9.44 14.01 12.73
N ILE A 10 -8.42 13.18 12.94
CA ILE A 10 -8.51 11.91 13.65
C ILE A 10 -8.97 12.11 15.09
N ASN A 11 -8.42 13.09 15.82
CA ASN A 11 -8.86 13.35 17.19
C ASN A 11 -10.31 13.84 17.27
N ILE A 12 -10.78 14.67 16.35
CA ILE A 12 -12.17 15.11 16.31
C ILE A 12 -13.12 13.93 16.07
N ILE A 13 -12.71 12.99 15.24
CA ILE A 13 -13.50 11.81 14.88
C ILE A 13 -13.45 10.75 15.99
N VAL A 14 -12.27 10.47 16.55
CA VAL A 14 -12.07 9.46 17.59
C VAL A 14 -12.74 9.84 18.92
N THR A 15 -12.84 11.15 19.25
CA THR A 15 -13.53 11.61 20.47
C THR A 15 -15.06 11.44 20.42
N LYS A 16 -15.64 11.11 19.28
CA LYS A 16 -17.09 10.84 19.10
C LYS A 16 -17.43 9.39 18.83
N ASN A 17 -16.51 8.47 19.07
CA ASN A 17 -16.76 7.06 18.77
C ASN A 17 -17.80 6.48 19.75
N ASP A 18 -18.93 6.07 19.19
CA ASP A 18 -19.99 5.35 19.88
C ASP A 18 -19.57 3.86 19.97
N GLU A 19 -19.40 3.32 21.18
CA GLU A 19 -18.98 1.93 21.43
C GLU A 19 -19.84 0.93 20.65
N TYR A 20 -21.09 1.29 20.36
CA TYR A 20 -22.03 0.52 19.56
C TYR A 20 -21.66 0.40 18.07
N MET A 21 -20.88 1.34 17.51
CA MET A 21 -20.47 1.31 16.10
C MET A 21 -19.25 0.44 15.88
N SER A 22 -18.42 0.22 16.90
CA SER A 22 -17.17 -0.55 16.80
C SER A 22 -17.41 -2.03 16.44
N ASP A 23 -18.54 -2.60 16.84
CA ASP A 23 -18.87 -4.02 16.62
C ASP A 23 -19.48 -4.31 15.24
N LYS A 24 -19.85 -3.27 14.48
CA LYS A 24 -20.47 -3.43 13.16
C LYS A 24 -19.43 -3.74 12.09
N SER A 25 -19.82 -4.54 11.10
CA SER A 25 -19.00 -4.75 9.90
C SER A 25 -18.92 -3.47 9.06
N ASP A 26 -17.92 -3.39 8.18
CA ASP A 26 -17.78 -2.24 7.29
C ASP A 26 -18.98 -2.05 6.37
N GLU A 27 -19.54 -3.18 5.88
CA GLU A 27 -20.73 -3.18 5.03
C GLU A 27 -21.99 -2.69 5.81
N GLU A 28 -22.11 -3.04 7.09
CA GLU A 28 -23.20 -2.54 7.94
C GLU A 28 -23.06 -1.04 8.18
N LEU A 29 -21.84 -0.55 8.43
CA LEU A 29 -21.58 0.88 8.60
C LEU A 29 -21.87 1.67 7.33
N VAL A 30 -21.42 1.17 6.17
CA VAL A 30 -21.72 1.78 4.87
C VAL A 30 -23.23 1.83 4.62
N ASN A 31 -23.93 0.71 4.83
CA ASN A 31 -25.37 0.64 4.68
C ASN A 31 -26.11 1.61 5.62
N LEU A 32 -25.65 1.70 6.87
CA LEU A 32 -26.26 2.59 7.86
C LEU A 32 -26.10 4.06 7.45
N TYR A 33 -24.89 4.45 7.04
CA TYR A 33 -24.63 5.81 6.58
C TYR A 33 -25.44 6.15 5.30
N THR A 34 -25.38 5.29 4.28
CA THR A 34 -26.03 5.56 2.99
C THR A 34 -27.54 5.61 3.06
N LYS A 35 -28.16 4.80 3.96
CA LYS A 35 -29.63 4.76 4.10
C LYS A 35 -30.18 5.82 5.05
N THR A 36 -29.46 6.17 6.10
CA THR A 36 -29.99 7.00 7.19
C THR A 36 -29.24 8.31 7.40
N GLY A 37 -28.09 8.50 6.73
CA GLY A 37 -27.20 9.65 6.98
C GLY A 37 -26.53 9.60 8.37
N ASN A 38 -26.42 8.43 9.01
CA ASN A 38 -25.86 8.32 10.36
C ASN A 38 -24.36 8.69 10.39
N GLU A 39 -24.08 9.87 10.92
CA GLU A 39 -22.71 10.41 10.99
C GLU A 39 -21.78 9.55 11.85
N ASN A 40 -22.27 8.86 12.91
CA ASN A 40 -21.45 7.98 13.73
C ASN A 40 -20.94 6.78 12.95
N ALA A 41 -21.74 6.23 12.04
CA ALA A 41 -21.30 5.16 11.15
C ALA A 41 -20.18 5.61 10.20
N PHE A 42 -20.29 6.82 9.65
CA PHE A 42 -19.23 7.42 8.82
C PHE A 42 -17.97 7.70 9.64
N ASN A 43 -18.09 8.25 10.83
CA ASN A 43 -16.98 8.52 11.73
C ASN A 43 -16.21 7.24 12.09
N GLU A 44 -16.92 6.12 12.31
CA GLU A 44 -16.31 4.83 12.58
C GLU A 44 -15.53 4.32 11.35
N ILE A 45 -16.09 4.43 10.14
CA ILE A 45 -15.36 4.10 8.90
C ILE A 45 -14.07 4.92 8.79
N VAL A 46 -14.16 6.23 9.02
CA VAL A 46 -12.98 7.11 8.98
C VAL A 46 -11.97 6.71 10.04
N SER A 47 -12.40 6.42 11.26
CA SER A 47 -11.50 5.98 12.36
C SER A 47 -10.73 4.71 12.00
N ARG A 48 -11.39 3.72 11.40
CA ARG A 48 -10.76 2.44 11.00
C ARG A 48 -9.73 2.59 9.87
N TYR A 49 -10.00 3.49 8.95
CA TYR A 49 -9.26 3.55 7.69
C TYR A 49 -8.33 4.75 7.53
N ALA A 50 -8.49 5.83 8.31
CA ALA A 50 -7.70 7.05 8.13
C ALA A 50 -6.19 6.79 8.13
N ASN A 51 -5.67 6.10 9.15
CA ASN A 51 -4.25 5.81 9.26
C ASN A 51 -3.75 4.87 8.15
N LYS A 52 -4.57 3.87 7.76
CA LYS A 52 -4.22 2.93 6.70
C LYS A 52 -4.14 3.63 5.35
N ILE A 53 -5.13 4.45 5.03
CA ILE A 53 -5.20 5.20 3.76
C ILE A 53 -4.09 6.24 3.67
N TYR A 54 -3.85 7.00 4.74
CA TYR A 54 -2.73 7.94 4.75
C TYR A 54 -1.39 7.23 4.58
N GLY A 55 -1.14 6.17 5.36
CA GLY A 55 0.09 5.39 5.24
C GLY A 55 0.27 4.79 3.85
N PHE A 56 -0.81 4.31 3.23
CA PHE A 56 -0.77 3.76 1.89
C PHE A 56 -0.54 4.86 0.82
N ALA A 57 -1.20 6.02 0.93
CA ALA A 57 -0.95 7.17 0.08
C ALA A 57 0.51 7.65 0.19
N LEU A 58 1.05 7.73 1.41
CA LEU A 58 2.45 8.09 1.66
C LEU A 58 3.43 7.13 0.99
N ARG A 59 3.15 5.83 0.99
CA ARG A 59 3.98 4.82 0.32
C ARG A 59 3.95 4.95 -1.21
N ILE A 60 2.84 5.42 -1.80
CA ILE A 60 2.76 5.66 -3.25
C ILE A 60 3.42 6.99 -3.59
N THR A 61 3.11 8.07 -2.89
CA THR A 61 3.58 9.44 -3.20
C THR A 61 4.99 9.72 -2.72
N ARG A 62 5.45 9.05 -1.66
CA ARG A 62 6.76 9.24 -1.01
C ARG A 62 7.00 10.66 -0.49
N ASN A 63 5.96 11.42 -0.31
CA ASN A 63 6.00 12.77 0.19
C ASN A 63 4.79 13.01 1.10
N SER A 64 5.01 13.55 2.30
CA SER A 64 3.95 13.73 3.28
C SER A 64 2.90 14.75 2.85
N SER A 65 3.31 15.84 2.20
CA SER A 65 2.37 16.85 1.70
C SER A 65 1.51 16.30 0.57
N ASP A 66 2.12 15.54 -0.36
CA ASP A 66 1.40 14.88 -1.45
C ASP A 66 0.43 13.82 -0.89
N ALA A 67 0.83 13.10 0.15
CA ALA A 67 -0.02 12.11 0.82
C ALA A 67 -1.21 12.75 1.53
N GLU A 68 -1.05 13.94 2.12
CA GLU A 68 -2.13 14.71 2.73
C GLU A 68 -3.16 15.15 1.68
N GLU A 69 -2.70 15.63 0.52
CA GLU A 69 -3.59 16.00 -0.60
C GLU A 69 -4.39 14.78 -1.11
N VAL A 70 -3.70 13.66 -1.34
CA VAL A 70 -4.35 12.41 -1.74
C VAL A 70 -5.35 11.95 -0.69
N PHE A 71 -4.98 12.00 0.58
CA PHE A 71 -5.86 11.63 1.68
C PHE A 71 -7.15 12.46 1.69
N GLN A 72 -7.03 13.77 1.55
CA GLN A 72 -8.19 14.67 1.47
C GLN A 72 -9.11 14.32 0.28
N GLU A 73 -8.52 14.09 -0.91
CA GLU A 73 -9.28 13.71 -2.10
C GLU A 73 -10.00 12.37 -1.94
N VAL A 74 -9.34 11.38 -1.30
CA VAL A 74 -9.96 10.07 -0.99
C VAL A 74 -11.18 10.26 -0.09
N PHE A 75 -11.07 11.05 0.97
CA PHE A 75 -12.20 11.26 1.89
C PHE A 75 -13.30 12.13 1.29
N LEU A 76 -12.97 13.09 0.44
CA LEU A 76 -13.97 13.82 -0.36
C LEU A 76 -14.69 12.88 -1.34
N THR A 77 -13.96 11.95 -1.94
CA THR A 77 -14.55 10.92 -2.81
C THR A 77 -15.44 9.97 -2.00
N LEU A 78 -14.99 9.57 -0.81
CA LEU A 78 -15.77 8.74 0.08
C LEU A 78 -17.12 9.38 0.43
N THR A 79 -17.15 10.66 0.83
CA THR A 79 -18.40 11.37 1.14
C THR A 79 -19.36 11.47 -0.05
N LYS A 80 -18.83 11.56 -1.27
CA LYS A 80 -19.62 11.74 -2.51
C LYS A 80 -20.07 10.43 -3.17
N LYS A 81 -19.31 9.35 -2.99
CA LYS A 81 -19.48 8.11 -3.76
C LYS A 81 -19.70 6.88 -2.90
N LEU A 82 -19.85 7.01 -1.58
CA LEU A 82 -20.09 5.85 -0.71
C LEU A 82 -21.40 5.14 -1.06
N ASP A 83 -22.38 5.85 -1.57
CA ASP A 83 -23.65 5.33 -2.10
C ASP A 83 -23.47 4.46 -3.36
N THR A 84 -22.35 4.60 -4.08
CA THR A 84 -22.03 3.76 -5.24
C THR A 84 -21.39 2.43 -4.89
N PHE A 85 -21.01 2.23 -3.63
CA PHE A 85 -20.48 0.94 -3.16
C PHE A 85 -21.61 -0.10 -3.10
N ARG A 86 -21.54 -1.12 -3.97
CA ARG A 86 -22.58 -2.14 -4.12
C ARG A 86 -22.35 -3.40 -3.31
N GLY A 87 -21.24 -3.51 -2.57
CA GLY A 87 -20.90 -4.73 -1.81
C GLY A 87 -20.42 -5.90 -2.69
N GLU A 88 -20.09 -5.66 -3.96
CA GLU A 88 -19.56 -6.70 -4.88
C GLU A 88 -18.11 -7.12 -4.53
N SER A 89 -17.45 -6.32 -3.72
CA SER A 89 -16.12 -6.59 -3.16
C SER A 89 -16.08 -6.16 -1.69
N LYS A 90 -15.01 -6.49 -0.97
CA LYS A 90 -14.80 -5.95 0.38
C LYS A 90 -14.69 -4.42 0.31
N PHE A 91 -15.25 -3.74 1.30
CA PHE A 91 -15.16 -2.28 1.39
C PHE A 91 -13.72 -1.78 1.40
N SER A 92 -12.84 -2.47 2.11
CA SER A 92 -11.39 -2.18 2.12
C SER A 92 -10.77 -2.21 0.72
N SER A 93 -11.11 -3.20 -0.12
CA SER A 93 -10.60 -3.29 -1.50
C SER A 93 -11.08 -2.13 -2.37
N TRP A 94 -12.37 -1.76 -2.24
CA TRP A 94 -12.91 -0.60 -2.91
C TRP A 94 -12.19 0.69 -2.49
N LEU A 95 -11.93 0.86 -1.19
CA LEU A 95 -11.26 2.03 -0.65
C LEU A 95 -9.78 2.10 -1.09
N TYR A 96 -9.07 0.97 -1.15
CA TYR A 96 -7.72 0.93 -1.73
C TYR A 96 -7.72 1.29 -3.21
N ARG A 97 -8.71 0.85 -3.99
CA ARG A 97 -8.86 1.27 -5.41
C ARG A 97 -9.02 2.79 -5.52
N VAL A 98 -9.89 3.40 -4.71
CA VAL A 98 -10.05 4.86 -4.67
C VAL A 98 -8.71 5.53 -4.34
N THR A 99 -7.97 5.01 -3.37
CA THR A 99 -6.68 5.59 -2.93
C THR A 99 -5.61 5.47 -4.01
N VAL A 100 -5.48 4.32 -4.68
CA VAL A 100 -4.54 4.15 -5.80
C VAL A 100 -4.85 5.12 -6.91
N ASN A 101 -6.12 5.23 -7.32
CA ASN A 101 -6.53 6.10 -8.40
C ASN A 101 -6.26 7.58 -8.07
N ALA A 102 -6.60 8.02 -6.85
CA ALA A 102 -6.32 9.38 -6.39
C ALA A 102 -4.80 9.65 -6.38
N SER A 103 -3.99 8.72 -5.86
CA SER A 103 -2.53 8.83 -5.81
C SER A 103 -1.93 8.95 -7.22
N TYR A 104 -2.35 8.09 -8.15
CA TYR A 104 -1.85 8.11 -9.53
C TYR A 104 -2.29 9.36 -10.29
N MET A 105 -3.52 9.81 -10.11
CA MET A 105 -3.99 11.07 -10.70
C MET A 105 -3.18 12.25 -10.17
N TYR A 106 -2.94 12.30 -8.85
CA TYR A 106 -2.13 13.33 -8.23
C TYR A 106 -0.70 13.35 -8.80
N LEU A 107 -0.01 12.20 -8.83
CA LEU A 107 1.35 12.11 -9.37
C LEU A 107 1.44 12.52 -10.84
N ARG A 108 0.45 12.15 -11.65
CA ARG A 108 0.36 12.58 -13.07
C ARG A 108 0.17 14.10 -13.19
N SER A 109 -0.69 14.70 -12.36
CA SER A 109 -0.95 16.15 -12.38
C SER A 109 0.31 16.96 -12.03
N GLN A 110 1.13 16.45 -11.13
CA GLN A 110 2.38 17.09 -10.71
C GLN A 110 3.52 16.88 -11.72
N LYS A 111 3.28 16.17 -12.85
CA LYS A 111 4.32 15.77 -13.82
C LYS A 111 5.53 15.09 -13.16
N LYS A 112 5.32 14.50 -11.99
CA LYS A 112 6.32 13.72 -11.28
C LYS A 112 6.41 12.31 -11.89
N HIS A 113 6.77 12.26 -13.19
CA HIS A 113 7.14 10.99 -13.80
C HIS A 113 8.53 10.63 -13.28
N GLU A 114 8.55 9.63 -12.43
CA GLU A 114 9.80 8.96 -12.10
C GLU A 114 10.42 8.42 -13.39
N SER A 115 11.75 8.58 -13.51
CA SER A 115 12.53 7.92 -14.55
C SER A 115 12.14 6.44 -14.53
N ASN A 116 11.58 5.98 -15.65
CA ASN A 116 11.16 4.59 -15.82
C ASN A 116 12.36 3.66 -15.76
N ILE A 117 12.75 3.26 -14.55
CA ILE A 117 13.57 2.05 -14.41
C ILE A 117 12.61 0.92 -14.77
N SER A 118 12.71 0.43 -16.00
CA SER A 118 11.93 -0.73 -16.43
C SER A 118 12.51 -1.95 -15.74
N LEU A 119 11.76 -2.58 -14.86
CA LEU A 119 12.09 -3.90 -14.33
C LEU A 119 11.72 -5.01 -15.31
N GLU A 120 11.26 -4.68 -16.52
CA GLU A 120 10.92 -5.67 -17.55
C GLU A 120 12.13 -6.50 -17.94
N ASN A 121 13.33 -5.89 -17.93
CA ASN A 121 14.60 -6.55 -18.20
C ASN A 121 15.27 -7.13 -16.94
N TYR A 122 14.63 -7.04 -15.77
CA TYR A 122 15.15 -7.66 -14.54
C TYR A 122 14.78 -9.15 -14.55
N TYR A 123 15.42 -9.88 -15.46
CA TYR A 123 15.37 -11.32 -15.52
C TYR A 123 16.56 -11.90 -14.77
N PRO A 124 16.34 -12.69 -13.72
CA PRO A 124 17.42 -13.43 -13.08
C PRO A 124 17.84 -14.67 -13.87
N TYR A 125 17.23 -14.89 -15.05
CA TYR A 125 17.47 -16.03 -15.91
C TYR A 125 18.10 -15.58 -17.22
N ASP A 126 19.13 -16.32 -17.68
CA ASP A 126 19.66 -16.18 -19.03
C ASP A 126 18.67 -16.70 -20.10
N GLU A 127 19.00 -16.55 -21.36
CA GLU A 127 18.18 -17.04 -22.48
C GLU A 127 17.94 -18.57 -22.46
N LYS A 128 18.67 -19.31 -21.63
CA LYS A 128 18.55 -20.76 -21.42
C LYS A 128 17.74 -21.12 -20.19
N GLY A 129 17.17 -20.13 -19.47
CA GLY A 129 16.42 -20.34 -18.25
C GLY A 129 17.29 -20.63 -17.02
N THR A 130 18.61 -20.37 -17.11
CA THR A 130 19.54 -20.54 -15.99
C THR A 130 19.61 -19.26 -15.14
N LEU A 131 19.52 -19.39 -13.82
CA LEU A 131 19.62 -18.25 -12.90
C LEU A 131 20.97 -17.54 -13.08
N MET A 132 20.95 -16.30 -13.54
CA MET A 132 22.17 -15.50 -13.70
C MET A 132 22.83 -15.21 -12.37
N GLY A 133 24.04 -15.63 -12.25
CA GLY A 133 25.01 -15.81 -11.18
C GLY A 133 25.21 -14.77 -10.08
N ARG A 134 24.20 -14.18 -9.46
CA ARG A 134 24.26 -13.59 -8.11
C ARG A 134 23.09 -14.01 -7.22
N VAL A 135 22.19 -14.79 -7.75
CA VAL A 135 20.91 -15.14 -7.12
C VAL A 135 21.01 -16.39 -6.23
N MET A 136 22.20 -16.90 -5.97
CA MET A 136 22.38 -17.85 -4.89
C MET A 136 22.44 -17.15 -3.53
N ALA A 137 21.38 -16.42 -3.20
CA ALA A 137 21.10 -16.16 -1.80
C ALA A 137 20.82 -17.52 -1.16
N LYS A 138 21.75 -18.00 -0.35
CA LYS A 138 21.55 -19.17 0.51
C LYS A 138 20.20 -19.05 1.18
N ASP A 139 19.51 -20.18 1.22
CA ASP A 139 18.24 -20.40 1.89
C ASP A 139 18.16 -19.62 3.21
N TRP A 140 17.30 -18.60 3.25
CA TRP A 140 17.05 -17.76 4.42
C TRP A 140 16.11 -18.44 5.40
N SER A 141 15.58 -19.61 5.05
CA SER A 141 14.61 -20.35 5.87
C SER A 141 15.22 -20.91 7.15
N SER A 142 16.55 -20.96 7.27
CA SER A 142 17.22 -21.66 8.36
C SER A 142 17.63 -20.82 9.58
N ARG A 143 17.36 -19.50 9.61
CA ARG A 143 17.66 -18.64 10.78
C ARG A 143 16.68 -17.47 10.93
N PRO A 144 15.47 -17.70 11.47
CA PRO A 144 14.52 -16.60 11.78
C PRO A 144 14.97 -15.74 12.98
N ASP A 145 15.87 -16.18 13.81
CA ASP A 145 16.00 -15.72 15.21
C ASP A 145 17.02 -14.60 15.43
N ILE A 146 17.70 -14.08 14.41
CA ILE A 146 18.79 -13.08 14.60
C ILE A 146 18.57 -11.80 13.76
N ILE A 147 17.38 -11.52 13.30
CA ILE A 147 17.13 -10.17 12.78
C ILE A 147 16.47 -9.35 13.88
N ILE A 148 17.27 -8.93 14.86
CA ILE A 148 16.98 -7.68 15.56
C ILE A 148 17.02 -6.62 14.46
N PHE A 149 15.84 -6.20 14.01
CA PHE A 149 15.72 -5.11 13.05
C PHE A 149 16.29 -3.87 13.72
N SER A 150 17.57 -3.61 13.50
CA SER A 150 18.15 -2.33 13.87
C SER A 150 17.39 -1.24 13.10
N ASN A 151 17.29 -0.05 13.70
CA ASN A 151 16.71 1.10 13.00
C ASN A 151 17.39 1.36 11.64
N GLU A 152 18.60 0.90 11.45
CA GLU A 152 19.36 0.97 10.24
C GLU A 152 18.82 -0.01 9.18
N ALA A 153 18.60 -1.26 9.54
CA ALA A 153 18.02 -2.27 8.65
C ALA A 153 16.63 -1.83 8.14
N LEU A 154 15.79 -1.29 9.02
CA LEU A 154 14.48 -0.76 8.62
C LEU A 154 14.59 0.39 7.61
N LYS A 155 15.55 1.31 7.80
CA LYS A 155 15.80 2.40 6.85
C LYS A 155 16.27 1.89 5.48
N ILE A 156 17.10 0.84 5.45
CA ILE A 156 17.58 0.24 4.21
C ILE A 156 16.46 -0.49 3.47
N ILE A 157 15.62 -1.22 4.20
CA ILE A 157 14.43 -1.86 3.63
C ILE A 157 13.51 -0.82 3.02
N ASP A 158 13.18 0.24 3.77
CA ASP A 158 12.31 1.32 3.30
C ASP A 158 12.89 2.04 2.09
N LYS A 159 14.20 2.35 2.10
CA LYS A 159 14.90 2.91 0.96
C LYS A 159 14.81 2.00 -0.27
N SER A 160 15.05 0.69 -0.10
CA SER A 160 15.01 -0.28 -1.21
C SER A 160 13.59 -0.40 -1.80
N ILE A 161 12.55 -0.38 -0.96
CA ILE A 161 11.16 -0.36 -1.40
C ILE A 161 10.87 0.93 -2.19
N ASN A 162 11.39 2.06 -1.73
CA ASN A 162 11.22 3.35 -2.40
C ASN A 162 11.96 3.45 -3.74
N GLU A 163 12.96 2.61 -4.00
CA GLU A 163 13.63 2.49 -5.30
C GLU A 163 12.81 1.68 -6.32
N LEU A 164 11.79 0.91 -5.89
CA LEU A 164 10.91 0.22 -6.83
C LEU A 164 10.11 1.23 -7.69
N PRO A 165 9.98 0.98 -9.00
CA PRO A 165 9.06 1.74 -9.83
C PRO A 165 7.63 1.66 -9.28
N GLU A 166 6.86 2.73 -9.47
CA GLU A 166 5.54 2.93 -8.88
C GLU A 166 4.61 1.70 -9.01
N SER A 167 4.49 1.13 -10.21
CA SER A 167 3.59 0.00 -10.47
C SER A 167 4.00 -1.30 -9.76
N TYR A 168 5.29 -1.52 -9.53
CA TYR A 168 5.82 -2.68 -8.79
C TYR A 168 5.70 -2.45 -7.30
N ARG A 169 6.00 -1.24 -6.84
CA ARG A 169 5.88 -0.82 -5.44
C ARG A 169 4.43 -0.92 -4.95
N THR A 170 3.47 -0.46 -5.75
CA THR A 170 2.05 -0.55 -5.41
C THR A 170 1.58 -2.00 -5.28
N VAL A 171 1.94 -2.88 -6.22
CA VAL A 171 1.64 -4.32 -6.13
C VAL A 171 2.26 -4.94 -4.89
N PHE A 172 3.53 -4.62 -4.60
CA PHE A 172 4.23 -5.12 -3.42
C PHE A 172 3.53 -4.69 -2.12
N HIS A 173 3.16 -3.42 -2.00
CA HIS A 173 2.46 -2.92 -0.82
C HIS A 173 1.09 -3.58 -0.63
N LEU A 174 0.26 -3.65 -1.67
CA LEU A 174 -1.06 -4.27 -1.57
C LEU A 174 -0.95 -5.75 -1.19
N ARG A 175 0.01 -6.49 -1.78
CA ARG A 175 0.12 -7.94 -1.58
C ARG A 175 0.89 -8.32 -0.33
N ASP A 176 2.08 -7.75 -0.11
CA ASP A 176 3.02 -8.19 0.93
C ASP A 176 2.93 -7.37 2.22
N VAL A 177 2.47 -6.12 2.15
CA VAL A 177 2.30 -5.27 3.34
C VAL A 177 0.87 -5.30 3.84
N GLU A 178 -0.13 -5.12 2.95
CA GLU A 178 -1.54 -5.11 3.32
C GLU A 178 -2.16 -6.53 3.34
N GLY A 179 -1.47 -7.53 2.79
CA GLY A 179 -1.88 -8.95 2.85
C GLY A 179 -3.04 -9.33 1.93
N LEU A 180 -3.38 -8.49 0.93
CA LEU A 180 -4.48 -8.75 0.01
C LEU A 180 -4.20 -9.97 -0.89
N LEU A 181 -5.24 -10.66 -1.34
CA LEU A 181 -5.11 -11.75 -2.31
C LEU A 181 -4.73 -11.23 -3.70
N ASN A 182 -4.13 -12.08 -4.54
CA ASN A 182 -3.75 -11.67 -5.92
C ASN A 182 -4.97 -11.22 -6.73
N GLU A 183 -6.10 -11.84 -6.51
CA GLU A 183 -7.40 -11.52 -7.12
C GLU A 183 -7.86 -10.12 -6.69
N GLU A 184 -7.79 -9.81 -5.40
CA GLU A 184 -8.13 -8.49 -4.85
C GLU A 184 -7.20 -7.40 -5.42
N VAL A 185 -5.89 -7.68 -5.52
CA VAL A 185 -4.91 -6.74 -6.09
C VAL A 185 -5.15 -6.54 -7.59
N ALA A 186 -5.50 -7.60 -8.32
CA ALA A 186 -5.85 -7.53 -9.74
C ALA A 186 -7.06 -6.63 -9.98
N ASP A 187 -8.10 -6.79 -9.15
CA ASP A 187 -9.31 -5.96 -9.20
C ASP A 187 -9.04 -4.50 -8.83
N ILE A 188 -8.22 -4.25 -7.79
CA ILE A 188 -7.87 -2.89 -7.34
C ILE A 188 -7.11 -2.14 -8.44
N LEU A 189 -6.16 -2.81 -9.11
CA LEU A 189 -5.26 -2.21 -10.09
C LEU A 189 -5.77 -2.31 -11.52
N GLU A 190 -6.90 -3.00 -11.75
CA GLU A 190 -7.49 -3.26 -13.07
C GLU A 190 -6.49 -3.95 -14.03
N ILE A 191 -5.75 -4.92 -13.52
CA ILE A 191 -4.77 -5.73 -14.26
C ILE A 191 -5.06 -7.23 -14.11
N SER A 192 -4.49 -8.05 -14.99
CA SER A 192 -4.65 -9.50 -14.88
C SER A 192 -3.89 -10.09 -13.68
N ILE A 193 -4.41 -11.20 -13.11
CA ILE A 193 -3.74 -11.94 -12.04
C ILE A 193 -2.31 -12.37 -12.43
N PRO A 194 -2.04 -12.86 -13.67
CA PRO A 194 -0.66 -13.09 -14.12
C PRO A 194 0.22 -11.85 -14.07
N ALA A 195 -0.31 -10.67 -14.38
CA ALA A 195 0.43 -9.41 -14.29
C ALA A 195 0.77 -9.05 -12.83
N VAL A 196 -0.16 -9.26 -11.89
CA VAL A 196 0.11 -9.11 -10.44
C VAL A 196 1.25 -10.03 -10.02
N LYS A 197 1.16 -11.33 -10.33
CA LYS A 197 2.17 -12.34 -9.98
C LYS A 197 3.55 -11.98 -10.57
N SER A 198 3.60 -11.56 -11.83
CA SER A 198 4.82 -11.16 -12.51
C SER A 198 5.46 -9.92 -11.86
N ARG A 199 4.67 -8.87 -11.61
CA ARG A 199 5.15 -7.66 -10.95
C ARG A 199 5.64 -7.93 -9.53
N LEU A 200 4.89 -8.70 -8.75
CA LEU A 200 5.26 -9.08 -7.40
C LEU A 200 6.57 -9.87 -7.37
N HIS A 201 6.71 -10.85 -8.26
CA HIS A 201 7.93 -11.64 -8.38
C HIS A 201 9.16 -10.77 -8.68
N ARG A 202 9.06 -9.87 -9.66
CA ARG A 202 10.15 -8.94 -10.00
C ARG A 202 10.46 -7.96 -8.87
N ALA A 203 9.45 -7.44 -8.18
CA ALA A 203 9.65 -6.58 -7.02
C ALA A 203 10.43 -7.30 -5.91
N ARG A 204 10.06 -8.54 -5.59
CA ARG A 204 10.76 -9.37 -4.59
C ARG A 204 12.19 -9.70 -5.00
N LEU A 205 12.44 -9.98 -6.28
CA LEU A 205 13.79 -10.20 -6.79
C LEU A 205 14.67 -8.96 -6.64
N PHE A 206 14.14 -7.81 -7.05
CA PHE A 206 14.83 -6.52 -6.91
C PHE A 206 15.18 -6.23 -5.44
N LEU A 207 14.20 -6.37 -4.53
CA LEU A 207 14.41 -6.15 -3.11
C LEU A 207 15.43 -7.13 -2.53
N ARG A 208 15.37 -8.41 -2.91
CA ARG A 208 16.34 -9.40 -2.47
C ARG A 208 17.77 -9.05 -2.90
N ASP A 209 17.95 -8.59 -4.13
CA ASP A 209 19.25 -8.17 -4.64
C ASP A 209 19.80 -6.97 -3.83
N ARG A 210 18.99 -5.93 -3.64
CA ARG A 210 19.36 -4.76 -2.84
C ARG A 210 19.70 -5.08 -1.38
N LEU A 211 18.92 -5.98 -0.79
CA LEU A 211 19.11 -6.35 0.61
C LEU A 211 20.26 -7.34 0.79
N SER A 212 20.58 -8.17 -0.22
CA SER A 212 21.69 -9.12 -0.13
C SER A 212 23.03 -8.44 0.05
N ASP A 213 23.26 -7.31 -0.61
CA ASP A 213 24.50 -6.54 -0.49
C ASP A 213 24.72 -6.05 0.95
N TYR A 214 23.67 -5.52 1.59
CA TYR A 214 23.72 -5.07 2.98
C TYR A 214 23.96 -6.21 3.96
N PHE A 215 23.26 -7.33 3.81
CA PHE A 215 23.40 -8.46 4.72
C PHE A 215 24.69 -9.27 4.48
N HIS A 216 25.36 -9.13 3.34
CA HIS A 216 26.70 -9.69 3.11
C HIS A 216 27.81 -8.93 3.85
N GLU A 217 27.69 -7.61 3.98
CA GLU A 217 28.65 -6.80 4.75
C GLU A 217 28.61 -7.08 6.26
N TRP A 218 27.45 -7.46 6.78
CA TRP A 218 27.26 -7.80 8.21
C TRP A 218 27.85 -9.17 8.62
N ARG A 219 28.35 -9.95 7.66
CA ARG A 219 28.96 -11.27 7.94
C ARG A 219 30.48 -11.23 8.04
N ARG A 220 31.11 -10.08 7.95
CA ARG A 220 32.55 -9.90 8.17
C ARG A 220 32.81 -9.31 9.56
#